data_3792ebd8b63bea567c2ba51b1109ee0f
#
_entry.id   3792ebd8b63bea567c2ba51b1109ee0f
#
_cell.length_a   1.000
_cell.length_b   1.000
_cell.length_c   1.000
_cell.angle_alpha   90.00
_cell.angle_beta   90.00
_cell.angle_gamma   90.00
#
_symmetry.space_group_name_H-M   'P 1'
#
loop_
_entity.id
_entity.type
_entity.pdbx_description
1 polymer ?
#
loop_
_entity_poly.entity_id
_entity_poly.type
_entity_poly.pdbx_seq_one_letter_code
_entity_poly.pdbx_strand_id
1 'polypeptide(L)'
;MTQSTATTLANKPAWIDLSSADPAASRAFYAAVFGWDIEVNQDPQYGGYALARVDGHDVAGIGPQMSPSPTFWSVYLGTDDADALSASVQAAGGTIIAPAFDVGDQGRMAVFQDPTGAFISAWQPRAMRDFLSDAAGALGWVELSTRDVDRAVSFYETVFGWTHETAPMGEGEPPYTTFSLDGQRVAGGMDMSPMAPADNPPYWMVYFDVADVDATYARSVDGGATTIVPPGEFPGGRFAIVLDPLGAAFGLLKLAPR
;
A
#
# COMPACT_ATOMS: atom_id res chain seq x y z
N MET A 1 -1.55 23.78 -25.93
CA MET A 1 -0.73 22.61 -25.56
C MET A 1 -0.46 22.72 -24.07
N THR A 2 -1.32 22.15 -23.26
CA THR A 2 -1.14 22.06 -21.80
C THR A 2 -0.13 20.94 -21.56
N GLN A 3 1.09 21.29 -21.12
CA GLN A 3 2.03 20.30 -20.59
C GLN A 3 1.39 19.74 -19.33
N SER A 4 0.98 18.48 -19.38
CA SER A 4 0.73 17.68 -18.18
C SER A 4 2.07 17.60 -17.46
N THR A 5 2.22 18.31 -16.38
CA THR A 5 3.32 18.11 -15.42
C THR A 5 3.10 16.74 -14.82
N ALA A 6 3.83 15.74 -15.33
CA ALA A 6 3.89 14.45 -14.67
C ALA A 6 4.32 14.71 -13.22
N THR A 7 3.42 14.47 -12.28
CA THR A 7 3.72 14.56 -10.86
C THR A 7 4.79 13.52 -10.58
N THR A 8 5.96 13.96 -10.12
CA THR A 8 7.05 13.05 -9.73
C THR A 8 6.56 12.26 -8.51
N LEU A 9 6.40 10.95 -8.67
CA LEU A 9 6.02 10.03 -7.59
C LEU A 9 7.23 9.58 -6.76
N ALA A 10 8.41 10.18 -7.00
CA ALA A 10 9.63 9.85 -6.24
C ALA A 10 9.39 10.04 -4.74
N ASN A 11 9.78 9.03 -3.96
CA ASN A 11 9.69 8.99 -2.51
C ASN A 11 8.25 9.08 -1.95
N LYS A 12 7.23 8.72 -2.76
CA LYS A 12 5.81 8.65 -2.35
C LYS A 12 5.25 7.28 -2.75
N PRO A 13 4.11 6.85 -2.17
CA PRO A 13 3.38 5.71 -2.71
C PRO A 13 3.11 5.91 -4.20
N ALA A 14 3.59 4.96 -5.01
CA ALA A 14 3.57 5.05 -6.47
C ALA A 14 2.89 3.85 -7.12
N TRP A 15 2.69 2.78 -6.37
CA TRP A 15 1.98 1.59 -6.78
C TRP A 15 1.58 0.73 -5.59
N ILE A 16 0.54 -0.06 -5.76
CA ILE A 16 0.17 -1.16 -4.86
C ILE A 16 -0.17 -2.38 -5.69
N ASP A 17 0.16 -3.57 -5.21
CA ASP A 17 -0.34 -4.80 -5.82
C ASP A 17 -0.67 -5.89 -4.80
N LEU A 18 -1.55 -6.77 -5.21
CA LEU A 18 -1.92 -7.97 -4.47
C LEU A 18 -1.16 -9.18 -5.03
N SER A 19 -0.36 -9.78 -4.18
CA SER A 19 0.22 -11.11 -4.43
C SER A 19 -0.78 -12.18 -3.96
N SER A 20 -1.45 -12.86 -4.89
CA SER A 20 -2.61 -13.70 -4.61
C SER A 20 -2.35 -15.18 -4.82
N ALA A 21 -2.83 -16.02 -3.89
CA ALA A 21 -2.85 -17.48 -4.02
C ALA A 21 -3.85 -17.95 -5.09
N ASP A 22 -4.91 -17.18 -5.34
CA ASP A 22 -5.88 -17.37 -6.42
C ASP A 22 -6.23 -16.01 -7.06
N PRO A 23 -5.43 -15.55 -8.06
CA PRO A 23 -5.69 -14.26 -8.70
C PRO A 23 -7.07 -14.12 -9.34
N ALA A 24 -7.68 -15.23 -9.77
CA ALA A 24 -9.02 -15.18 -10.36
C ALA A 24 -10.10 -14.87 -9.30
N ALA A 25 -10.03 -15.54 -8.16
CA ALA A 25 -10.92 -15.26 -7.03
C ALA A 25 -10.71 -13.83 -6.49
N SER A 26 -9.45 -13.39 -6.34
CA SER A 26 -9.15 -12.02 -5.92
C SER A 26 -9.73 -10.98 -6.88
N ARG A 27 -9.54 -11.14 -8.20
CA ARG A 27 -10.12 -10.22 -9.19
C ARG A 27 -11.63 -10.13 -9.08
N ALA A 28 -12.31 -11.27 -8.94
CA ALA A 28 -13.76 -11.30 -8.79
C ALA A 28 -14.22 -10.56 -7.52
N PHE A 29 -13.53 -10.78 -6.40
CA PHE A 29 -13.82 -10.12 -5.13
C PHE A 29 -13.64 -8.60 -5.21
N TYR A 30 -12.45 -8.13 -5.62
CA TYR A 30 -12.17 -6.69 -5.65
C TYR A 30 -12.98 -5.94 -6.72
N ALA A 31 -13.30 -6.56 -7.87
CA ALA A 31 -14.24 -6.00 -8.84
C ALA A 31 -15.63 -5.82 -8.23
N ALA A 32 -16.12 -6.78 -7.45
CA ALA A 32 -17.43 -6.66 -6.78
C ALA A 32 -17.43 -5.61 -5.66
N VAL A 33 -16.33 -5.48 -4.89
CA VAL A 33 -16.21 -4.54 -3.77
C VAL A 33 -16.08 -3.09 -4.24
N PHE A 34 -15.16 -2.83 -5.18
CA PHE A 34 -14.79 -1.48 -5.60
C PHE A 34 -15.34 -1.06 -6.96
N GLY A 35 -15.91 -2.00 -7.73
CA GLY A 35 -16.37 -1.72 -9.09
C GLY A 35 -15.22 -1.60 -10.09
N TRP A 36 -14.06 -2.21 -9.80
CA TRP A 36 -12.90 -2.12 -10.68
C TRP A 36 -13.13 -2.79 -12.03
N ASP A 37 -12.68 -2.13 -13.10
CA ASP A 37 -12.44 -2.77 -14.40
C ASP A 37 -11.06 -3.43 -14.35
N ILE A 38 -11.01 -4.76 -14.54
CA ILE A 38 -9.78 -5.52 -14.36
C ILE A 38 -9.39 -6.21 -15.65
N GLU A 39 -8.26 -5.79 -16.20
CA GLU A 39 -7.67 -6.34 -17.41
C GLU A 39 -6.48 -7.25 -17.11
N VAL A 40 -6.57 -8.52 -17.53
CA VAL A 40 -5.49 -9.49 -17.37
C VAL A 40 -4.50 -9.35 -18.53
N ASN A 41 -3.23 -9.17 -18.22
CA ASN A 41 -2.17 -9.16 -19.23
C ASN A 41 -2.03 -10.55 -19.86
N GLN A 42 -2.18 -10.62 -21.18
CA GLN A 42 -2.13 -11.88 -21.94
C GLN A 42 -0.70 -12.29 -22.33
N ASP A 43 0.29 -11.42 -22.13
CA ASP A 43 1.68 -11.77 -22.38
C ASP A 43 2.18 -12.72 -21.29
N PRO A 44 2.65 -13.95 -21.69
CA PRO A 44 3.11 -14.94 -20.72
C PRO A 44 4.24 -14.48 -19.79
N GLN A 45 5.03 -13.49 -20.20
CA GLN A 45 6.13 -12.97 -19.39
C GLN A 45 5.64 -12.35 -18.08
N TYR A 46 4.39 -11.85 -18.03
CA TYR A 46 3.78 -11.24 -16.83
C TYR A 46 2.97 -12.22 -15.98
N GLY A 47 2.93 -13.52 -16.33
CA GLY A 47 2.34 -14.59 -15.52
C GLY A 47 0.85 -14.41 -15.21
N GLY A 48 0.09 -13.65 -16.03
CA GLY A 48 -1.32 -13.36 -15.80
C GLY A 48 -1.56 -12.21 -14.80
N TYR A 49 -0.57 -11.35 -14.57
CA TYR A 49 -0.73 -10.11 -13.82
C TYR A 49 -1.85 -9.25 -14.44
N ALA A 50 -2.69 -8.70 -13.61
CA ALA A 50 -3.84 -7.91 -14.04
C ALA A 50 -3.73 -6.48 -13.50
N LEU A 51 -4.18 -5.51 -14.31
CA LEU A 51 -4.34 -4.12 -13.90
C LEU A 51 -5.81 -3.86 -13.55
N ALA A 52 -6.02 -3.30 -12.39
CA ALA A 52 -7.32 -2.82 -11.92
C ALA A 52 -7.42 -1.33 -12.19
N ARG A 53 -8.57 -0.88 -12.70
CA ARG A 53 -8.81 0.51 -13.11
C ARG A 53 -10.10 1.08 -12.53
N VAL A 54 -10.05 2.38 -12.29
CA VAL A 54 -11.21 3.23 -12.01
C VAL A 54 -11.21 4.36 -13.04
N ASP A 55 -12.32 4.55 -13.75
CA ASP A 55 -12.47 5.57 -14.78
C ASP A 55 -11.34 5.56 -15.85
N GLY A 56 -10.80 4.37 -16.14
CA GLY A 56 -9.72 4.18 -17.13
C GLY A 56 -8.30 4.42 -16.60
N HIS A 57 -8.13 4.78 -15.33
CA HIS A 57 -6.84 4.97 -14.66
C HIS A 57 -6.44 3.76 -13.84
N ASP A 58 -5.18 3.38 -13.89
CA ASP A 58 -4.64 2.27 -13.11
C ASP A 58 -4.63 2.61 -11.61
N VAL A 59 -5.19 1.73 -10.76
CA VAL A 59 -5.29 1.91 -9.31
C VAL A 59 -4.60 0.82 -8.51
N ALA A 60 -4.41 -0.37 -9.07
CA ALA A 60 -3.74 -1.49 -8.41
C ALA A 60 -3.35 -2.59 -9.39
N GLY A 61 -2.43 -3.45 -8.97
CA GLY A 61 -2.13 -4.72 -9.62
C GLY A 61 -2.70 -5.91 -8.86
N ILE A 62 -2.97 -7.01 -9.56
CA ILE A 62 -3.29 -8.31 -8.97
C ILE A 62 -2.52 -9.38 -9.73
N GLY A 63 -1.57 -10.02 -9.06
CA GLY A 63 -0.70 -11.03 -9.65
C GLY A 63 -0.68 -12.34 -8.86
N PRO A 64 -0.17 -13.42 -9.46
CA PRO A 64 0.06 -14.66 -8.75
C PRO A 64 1.23 -14.50 -7.76
N GLN A 65 1.20 -15.28 -6.70
CA GLN A 65 2.34 -15.41 -5.79
C GLN A 65 3.57 -15.96 -6.52
N MET A 66 4.72 -15.33 -6.27
CA MET A 66 6.00 -15.80 -6.84
C MET A 66 6.60 -16.96 -6.03
N SER A 67 6.15 -17.14 -4.79
CA SER A 67 6.53 -18.24 -3.88
C SER A 67 5.38 -18.52 -2.93
N PRO A 68 5.31 -19.71 -2.30
CA PRO A 68 4.28 -20.00 -1.31
C PRO A 68 4.35 -18.98 -0.14
N SER A 69 3.32 -18.19 -0.01
CA SER A 69 3.16 -17.15 1.01
C SER A 69 1.66 -16.93 1.29
N PRO A 70 1.26 -16.27 2.35
CA PRO A 70 -0.09 -15.73 2.44
C PRO A 70 -0.39 -14.77 1.29
N THR A 71 -1.66 -14.55 0.96
CA THR A 71 -2.08 -13.45 0.08
C THR A 71 -1.88 -12.13 0.82
N PHE A 72 -1.27 -11.12 0.19
CA PHE A 72 -0.97 -9.84 0.82
C PHE A 72 -0.88 -8.70 -0.19
N TRP A 73 -1.14 -7.49 0.29
CA TRP A 73 -0.90 -6.25 -0.43
C TRP A 73 0.54 -5.77 -0.25
N SER A 74 1.18 -5.37 -1.33
CA SER A 74 2.49 -4.71 -1.33
C SER A 74 2.34 -3.22 -1.59
N VAL A 75 3.16 -2.41 -0.93
CA VAL A 75 3.29 -0.98 -1.17
C VAL A 75 4.61 -0.70 -1.87
N TYR A 76 4.56 0.09 -2.93
CA TYR A 76 5.73 0.52 -3.68
C TYR A 76 5.92 2.01 -3.53
N LEU A 77 7.11 2.43 -3.13
CA LEU A 77 7.52 3.82 -3.14
C LEU A 77 8.22 4.14 -4.45
N GLY A 78 7.88 5.26 -5.07
CA GLY A 78 8.47 5.70 -6.32
C GLY A 78 9.93 6.08 -6.15
N THR A 79 10.71 5.85 -7.20
CA THR A 79 12.12 6.29 -7.26
C THR A 79 12.52 6.60 -8.70
N ASP A 80 13.49 7.48 -8.87
CA ASP A 80 14.12 7.74 -10.15
C ASP A 80 15.30 6.79 -10.43
N ASP A 81 15.82 6.10 -9.37
CA ASP A 81 16.94 5.15 -9.46
C ASP A 81 16.80 4.04 -8.41
N ALA A 82 16.35 2.87 -8.83
CA ALA A 82 16.11 1.73 -7.94
C ALA A 82 17.42 1.10 -7.40
N ASP A 83 18.52 1.21 -8.13
CA ASP A 83 19.82 0.70 -7.69
C ASP A 83 20.43 1.62 -6.62
N ALA A 84 20.40 2.95 -6.83
CA ALA A 84 20.84 3.91 -5.84
C ALA A 84 19.99 3.87 -4.57
N LEU A 85 18.66 3.70 -4.71
CA LEU A 85 17.78 3.53 -3.57
C LEU A 85 18.10 2.25 -2.78
N SER A 86 18.39 1.14 -3.47
CA SER A 86 18.81 -0.12 -2.82
C SER A 86 20.06 0.08 -1.97
N ALA A 87 21.05 0.82 -2.47
CA ALA A 87 22.26 1.14 -1.71
C ALA A 87 21.95 1.99 -0.47
N SER A 88 21.06 2.97 -0.59
CA SER A 88 20.62 3.83 0.53
C SER A 88 19.87 3.03 1.60
N VAL A 89 18.96 2.14 1.19
CA VAL A 89 18.24 1.22 2.08
C VAL A 89 19.23 0.37 2.89
N GLN A 90 20.21 -0.23 2.24
CA GLN A 90 21.21 -1.07 2.91
C GLN A 90 22.07 -0.25 3.88
N ALA A 91 22.49 0.95 3.49
CA ALA A 91 23.27 1.84 4.34
C ALA A 91 22.50 2.31 5.58
N ALA A 92 21.17 2.43 5.49
CA ALA A 92 20.29 2.80 6.59
C ALA A 92 19.83 1.58 7.46
N GLY A 93 20.40 0.40 7.23
CA GLY A 93 20.13 -0.80 8.04
C GLY A 93 18.94 -1.63 7.57
N GLY A 94 18.37 -1.34 6.40
CA GLY A 94 17.40 -2.22 5.74
C GLY A 94 18.06 -3.41 5.06
N THR A 95 17.26 -4.41 4.72
CA THR A 95 17.71 -5.63 4.06
C THR A 95 17.18 -5.69 2.63
N ILE A 96 18.04 -5.99 1.65
CA ILE A 96 17.63 -6.23 0.27
C ILE A 96 17.10 -7.65 0.18
N ILE A 97 15.81 -7.79 -0.13
CA ILE A 97 15.13 -9.08 -0.33
C ILE A 97 15.21 -9.50 -1.79
N ALA A 98 14.92 -8.58 -2.71
CA ALA A 98 15.17 -8.75 -4.13
C ALA A 98 15.92 -7.51 -4.65
N PRO A 99 17.13 -7.67 -5.21
CA PRO A 99 17.85 -6.56 -5.81
C PRO A 99 17.05 -5.99 -6.98
N ALA A 100 17.36 -4.76 -7.38
CA ALA A 100 16.66 -4.09 -8.46
C ALA A 100 16.72 -4.89 -9.77
N PHE A 101 15.54 -5.13 -10.38
CA PHE A 101 15.38 -5.86 -11.64
C PHE A 101 14.30 -5.23 -12.53
N ASP A 102 14.40 -5.46 -13.83
CA ASP A 102 13.46 -4.93 -14.80
C ASP A 102 12.18 -5.79 -14.89
N VAL A 103 11.03 -5.12 -14.87
CA VAL A 103 9.71 -5.72 -15.14
C VAL A 103 9.35 -5.42 -16.59
N GLY A 104 9.94 -6.16 -17.50
CA GLY A 104 9.83 -5.89 -18.94
C GLY A 104 10.22 -4.44 -19.27
N ASP A 105 9.39 -3.78 -20.06
CA ASP A 105 9.49 -2.36 -20.38
C ASP A 105 8.68 -1.44 -19.43
N GLN A 106 7.96 -2.03 -18.47
CA GLN A 106 7.05 -1.29 -17.60
C GLN A 106 7.80 -0.43 -16.57
N GLY A 107 8.87 -0.97 -16.02
CA GLY A 107 9.66 -0.28 -15.01
C GLY A 107 10.74 -1.16 -14.40
N ARG A 108 11.34 -0.68 -13.33
CA ARG A 108 12.32 -1.40 -12.53
C ARG A 108 11.88 -1.41 -11.07
N MET A 109 11.94 -2.56 -10.42
CA MET A 109 11.52 -2.71 -9.03
C MET A 109 12.61 -3.33 -8.18
N ALA A 110 12.53 -3.09 -6.87
CA ALA A 110 13.29 -3.79 -5.86
C ALA A 110 12.41 -4.08 -4.64
N VAL A 111 12.74 -5.09 -3.87
CA VAL A 111 12.01 -5.44 -2.64
C VAL A 111 12.95 -5.36 -1.46
N PHE A 112 12.52 -4.70 -0.40
CA PHE A 112 13.28 -4.49 0.81
C PHE A 112 12.51 -4.95 2.05
N GLN A 113 13.26 -5.12 3.12
CA GLN A 113 12.72 -5.15 4.46
C GLN A 113 13.35 -3.98 5.23
N ASP A 114 12.52 -3.14 5.83
CA ASP A 114 13.01 -2.04 6.66
C ASP A 114 13.65 -2.58 7.95
N PRO A 115 14.38 -1.77 8.73
CA PRO A 115 15.04 -2.25 9.95
C PRO A 115 14.10 -2.78 11.03
N THR A 116 12.79 -2.50 10.94
CA THR A 116 11.78 -3.01 11.89
C THR A 116 11.21 -4.36 11.48
N GLY A 117 11.43 -4.76 10.21
CA GLY A 117 10.98 -6.01 9.64
C GLY A 117 9.81 -5.90 8.65
N ALA A 118 9.31 -4.70 8.38
CA ALA A 118 8.24 -4.51 7.39
C ALA A 118 8.78 -4.57 5.96
N PHE A 119 8.07 -5.29 5.08
CA PHE A 119 8.37 -5.32 3.66
C PHE A 119 7.86 -4.06 2.97
N ILE A 120 8.70 -3.48 2.11
CA ILE A 120 8.39 -2.33 1.26
C ILE A 120 9.09 -2.50 -0.08
N SER A 121 8.49 -2.04 -1.16
CA SER A 121 9.07 -2.14 -2.49
C SER A 121 9.39 -0.77 -3.07
N ALA A 122 10.29 -0.73 -4.04
CA ALA A 122 10.56 0.44 -4.88
C ALA A 122 9.99 0.23 -6.28
N TRP A 123 9.51 1.30 -6.89
CA TRP A 123 9.11 1.34 -8.28
C TRP A 123 9.77 2.50 -9.00
N GLN A 124 10.57 2.18 -10.01
CA GLN A 124 11.12 3.13 -10.96
C GLN A 124 10.35 3.01 -12.28
N PRO A 125 9.39 3.90 -12.56
CA PRO A 125 8.48 3.76 -13.69
C PRO A 125 9.18 4.02 -15.03
N ARG A 126 8.80 3.25 -16.06
CA ARG A 126 9.17 3.48 -17.47
C ARG A 126 7.92 3.67 -18.31
N ALA A 127 7.33 2.60 -18.85
CA ALA A 127 6.07 2.65 -19.57
C ALA A 127 4.87 2.78 -18.61
N MET A 128 4.86 2.06 -17.49
CA MET A 128 3.80 2.12 -16.48
C MET A 128 4.02 3.31 -15.55
N ARG A 129 3.32 4.41 -15.82
CA ARG A 129 3.42 5.69 -15.10
C ARG A 129 2.08 6.17 -14.55
N ASP A 130 0.97 5.57 -14.99
CA ASP A 130 -0.35 5.93 -14.51
C ASP A 130 -0.59 5.27 -13.15
N PHE A 131 -0.95 6.06 -12.17
CA PHE A 131 -1.37 5.59 -10.86
C PHE A 131 -2.31 6.62 -10.25
N LEU A 132 -3.57 6.27 -10.18
CA LEU A 132 -4.58 7.11 -9.52
C LEU A 132 -4.63 6.76 -8.03
N SER A 133 -4.53 7.79 -7.20
CA SER A 133 -4.75 7.75 -5.74
C SER A 133 -5.75 8.83 -5.33
N ASP A 134 -6.18 8.81 -4.09
CA ASP A 134 -7.09 9.81 -3.49
C ASP A 134 -8.43 9.96 -4.25
N ALA A 135 -8.93 8.85 -4.81
CA ALA A 135 -10.22 8.76 -5.46
C ALA A 135 -10.97 7.51 -4.97
N ALA A 136 -12.30 7.53 -5.04
CA ALA A 136 -13.10 6.38 -4.60
C ALA A 136 -12.73 5.11 -5.38
N GLY A 137 -12.39 4.05 -4.67
CA GLY A 137 -11.88 2.79 -5.23
C GLY A 137 -10.37 2.79 -5.52
N ALA A 138 -9.64 3.84 -5.20
CA ALA A 138 -8.19 3.93 -5.34
C ALA A 138 -7.49 3.97 -3.97
N LEU A 139 -6.15 3.94 -3.95
CA LEU A 139 -5.37 4.11 -2.73
C LEU A 139 -5.67 5.46 -2.08
N GLY A 140 -6.16 5.44 -0.84
CA GLY A 140 -6.38 6.63 -0.02
C GLY A 140 -5.31 6.83 1.04
N TRP A 141 -4.68 5.75 1.54
CA TRP A 141 -3.64 5.84 2.56
C TRP A 141 -2.79 4.57 2.63
N VAL A 142 -1.56 4.71 3.11
CA VAL A 142 -0.70 3.60 3.53
C VAL A 142 -0.25 3.81 4.95
N GLU A 143 -0.16 2.74 5.74
CA GLU A 143 0.17 2.81 7.16
C GLU A 143 1.13 1.71 7.57
N LEU A 144 2.22 2.09 8.20
CA LEU A 144 3.18 1.17 8.81
C LEU A 144 2.71 0.76 10.20
N SER A 145 2.46 -0.51 10.39
CA SER A 145 2.28 -1.14 11.71
C SER A 145 3.60 -1.78 12.13
N THR A 146 4.25 -1.24 13.16
CA THR A 146 5.55 -1.71 13.65
C THR A 146 5.61 -1.68 15.17
N ARG A 147 6.60 -2.35 15.77
CA ARG A 147 6.85 -2.32 17.23
C ARG A 147 7.94 -1.31 17.62
N ASP A 148 8.61 -0.72 16.62
CA ASP A 148 9.70 0.25 16.84
C ASP A 148 9.52 1.41 15.88
N VAL A 149 8.57 2.31 16.24
CA VAL A 149 8.21 3.47 15.42
C VAL A 149 9.40 4.42 15.26
N ASP A 150 10.21 4.63 16.30
CA ASP A 150 11.36 5.54 16.26
C ASP A 150 12.42 5.06 15.26
N ARG A 151 12.65 3.76 15.22
CA ARG A 151 13.57 3.14 14.27
C ARG A 151 13.05 3.25 12.83
N ALA A 152 11.75 3.04 12.63
CA ALA A 152 11.11 3.24 11.34
C ALA A 152 11.21 4.70 10.88
N VAL A 153 10.89 5.66 11.75
CA VAL A 153 11.03 7.10 11.48
C VAL A 153 12.43 7.41 10.99
N SER A 154 13.46 7.01 11.75
CA SER A 154 14.86 7.27 11.38
C SER A 154 15.22 6.69 10.02
N PHE A 155 14.70 5.52 9.67
CA PHE A 155 14.91 4.88 8.38
C PHE A 155 14.24 5.63 7.24
N TYR A 156 12.93 5.91 7.34
CA TYR A 156 12.18 6.57 6.26
C TYR A 156 12.62 8.03 6.05
N GLU A 157 13.02 8.74 7.11
CA GLU A 157 13.64 10.06 6.99
C GLU A 157 14.98 9.99 6.23
N THR A 158 15.83 9.03 6.59
CA THR A 158 17.17 8.89 5.97
C THR A 158 17.10 8.48 4.51
N VAL A 159 16.22 7.52 4.17
CA VAL A 159 16.18 6.90 2.84
C VAL A 159 15.31 7.69 1.87
N PHE A 160 14.17 8.21 2.33
CA PHE A 160 13.16 8.83 1.48
C PHE A 160 13.00 10.34 1.69
N GLY A 161 13.75 10.90 2.65
CA GLY A 161 13.69 12.33 2.95
C GLY A 161 12.35 12.76 3.57
N TRP A 162 11.61 11.84 4.16
CA TRP A 162 10.37 12.17 4.83
C TRP A 162 10.64 12.97 6.10
N THR A 163 9.66 13.75 6.51
CA THR A 163 9.56 14.35 7.84
C THR A 163 8.41 13.69 8.58
N HIS A 164 8.36 13.80 9.91
CA HIS A 164 7.28 13.21 10.68
C HIS A 164 6.71 14.16 11.70
N GLU A 165 5.47 13.89 12.10
CA GLU A 165 4.79 14.46 13.25
C GLU A 165 4.08 13.33 13.99
N THR A 166 4.30 13.24 15.31
CA THR A 166 3.63 12.25 16.15
C THR A 166 2.65 12.93 17.09
N ALA A 167 1.40 12.50 17.07
CA ALA A 167 0.31 13.06 17.86
C ALA A 167 -0.43 11.96 18.64
N PRO A 168 -0.95 12.25 19.85
CA PRO A 168 -1.82 11.34 20.57
C PRO A 168 -3.13 11.13 19.81
N MET A 169 -3.62 9.89 19.75
CA MET A 169 -4.91 9.54 19.10
C MET A 169 -6.09 9.64 20.08
N GLY A 170 -5.90 9.19 21.31
CA GLY A 170 -6.92 9.18 22.35
C GLY A 170 -6.38 8.62 23.66
N GLU A 171 -7.23 8.59 24.69
CA GLU A 171 -6.85 8.00 25.98
C GLU A 171 -6.72 6.47 25.84
N GLY A 172 -5.52 5.95 26.12
CA GLY A 172 -5.22 4.52 26.01
C GLY A 172 -4.86 4.02 24.61
N GLU A 173 -4.87 4.87 23.59
CA GLU A 173 -4.43 4.54 22.25
C GLU A 173 -2.95 4.91 22.05
N PRO A 174 -2.18 4.13 21.24
CA PRO A 174 -0.83 4.52 20.91
C PRO A 174 -0.81 5.81 20.09
N PRO A 175 0.25 6.63 20.22
CA PRO A 175 0.41 7.80 19.38
C PRO A 175 0.47 7.41 17.89
N TYR A 176 -0.04 8.29 17.04
CA TYR A 176 0.01 8.12 15.59
C TYR A 176 1.07 9.02 14.97
N THR A 177 1.92 8.45 14.15
CA THR A 177 2.95 9.17 13.39
C THR A 177 2.45 9.41 11.97
N THR A 178 2.48 10.66 11.52
CA THR A 178 2.20 11.03 10.13
C THR A 178 3.53 11.37 9.47
N PHE A 179 3.84 10.68 8.38
CA PHE A 179 4.96 11.00 7.51
C PHE A 179 4.55 11.99 6.42
N SER A 180 5.43 12.92 6.12
CA SER A 180 5.23 13.94 5.08
C SER A 180 6.46 14.11 4.21
N LEU A 181 6.25 14.44 2.94
CA LEU A 181 7.28 14.84 1.98
C LEU A 181 6.87 16.18 1.37
N ASP A 182 7.75 17.18 1.42
CA ASP A 182 7.48 18.55 0.94
C ASP A 182 6.19 19.15 1.52
N GLY A 183 5.91 18.84 2.80
CA GLY A 183 4.71 19.30 3.51
C GLY A 183 3.41 18.58 3.13
N GLN A 184 3.46 17.59 2.26
CA GLN A 184 2.31 16.74 1.92
C GLN A 184 2.39 15.43 2.71
N ARG A 185 1.29 15.03 3.32
CA ARG A 185 1.19 13.73 3.99
C ARG A 185 1.30 12.60 2.98
N VAL A 186 2.16 11.60 3.26
CA VAL A 186 2.42 10.49 2.34
C VAL A 186 2.14 9.12 2.95
N ALA A 187 2.23 8.99 4.28
CA ALA A 187 2.03 7.73 4.98
C ALA A 187 1.72 7.96 6.47
N GLY A 188 1.20 6.93 7.12
CA GLY A 188 1.08 6.83 8.57
C GLY A 188 2.00 5.79 9.17
N GLY A 189 2.11 5.82 10.51
CA GLY A 189 2.82 4.80 11.26
C GLY A 189 2.32 4.73 12.71
N MET A 190 2.23 3.51 13.23
CA MET A 190 1.77 3.30 14.60
C MET A 190 2.44 2.11 15.26
N ASP A 191 2.47 2.14 16.61
CA ASP A 191 2.86 0.98 17.40
C ASP A 191 1.75 -0.07 17.39
N MET A 192 2.05 -1.22 16.80
CA MET A 192 1.12 -2.36 16.73
C MET A 192 1.10 -3.21 18.01
N SER A 193 2.00 -2.97 18.96
CA SER A 193 2.18 -3.84 20.15
C SER A 193 0.91 -4.02 20.98
N PRO A 194 0.04 -3.00 21.16
CA PRO A 194 -1.19 -3.16 21.93
C PRO A 194 -2.30 -3.93 21.19
N MET A 195 -2.20 -4.05 19.85
CA MET A 195 -3.31 -4.51 19.01
C MET A 195 -3.05 -5.84 18.32
N ALA A 196 -1.78 -6.22 18.14
CA ALA A 196 -1.40 -7.41 17.39
C ALA A 196 -0.67 -8.43 18.25
N PRO A 197 -0.89 -9.75 18.05
CA PRO A 197 -0.11 -10.82 18.67
C PRO A 197 1.40 -10.58 18.52
N ALA A 198 2.18 -11.01 19.51
CA ALA A 198 3.62 -10.73 19.56
C ALA A 198 4.42 -11.33 18.39
N ASP A 199 3.90 -12.37 17.76
CA ASP A 199 4.47 -13.07 16.60
C ASP A 199 4.06 -12.49 15.25
N ASN A 200 3.11 -11.55 15.20
CA ASN A 200 2.81 -10.84 13.96
C ASN A 200 4.00 -9.97 13.56
N PRO A 201 4.53 -10.13 12.34
CA PRO A 201 5.59 -9.26 11.84
C PRO A 201 5.06 -7.85 11.59
N PRO A 202 5.93 -6.83 11.58
CA PRO A 202 5.60 -5.51 11.06
C PRO A 202 5.17 -5.57 9.58
N TYR A 203 4.25 -4.69 9.19
CA TYR A 203 3.71 -4.66 7.83
C TYR A 203 3.20 -3.28 7.43
N TRP A 204 3.07 -3.08 6.12
CA TRP A 204 2.37 -1.95 5.54
C TRP A 204 0.92 -2.33 5.23
N MET A 205 -0.03 -1.57 5.76
CA MET A 205 -1.46 -1.67 5.46
C MET A 205 -1.81 -0.70 4.34
N VAL A 206 -2.61 -1.17 3.38
CA VAL A 206 -3.22 -0.32 2.37
C VAL A 206 -4.65 0.02 2.78
N TYR A 207 -5.05 1.28 2.61
CA TYR A 207 -6.43 1.73 2.78
C TYR A 207 -6.94 2.29 1.45
N PHE A 208 -8.07 1.79 1.01
CA PHE A 208 -8.75 2.29 -0.17
C PHE A 208 -9.72 3.41 0.23
N ASP A 209 -9.65 4.54 -0.49
CA ASP A 209 -10.68 5.59 -0.35
C ASP A 209 -12.00 5.08 -0.91
N VAL A 210 -13.08 5.33 -0.19
CA VAL A 210 -14.42 4.88 -0.59
C VAL A 210 -15.44 5.99 -0.37
N ALA A 211 -16.47 6.02 -1.21
CA ALA A 211 -17.54 6.99 -1.06
C ALA A 211 -18.36 6.79 0.23
N ASP A 212 -18.50 5.53 0.64
CA ASP A 212 -19.28 5.10 1.82
C ASP A 212 -18.62 3.85 2.43
N VAL A 213 -18.07 4.00 3.63
CA VAL A 213 -17.40 2.93 4.36
C VAL A 213 -18.35 1.79 4.73
N ASP A 214 -19.55 2.12 5.24
CA ASP A 214 -20.50 1.09 5.68
C ASP A 214 -21.01 0.25 4.51
N ALA A 215 -21.38 0.90 3.41
CA ALA A 215 -21.85 0.22 2.22
C ALA A 215 -20.75 -0.64 1.58
N THR A 216 -19.49 -0.17 1.55
CA THR A 216 -18.37 -0.94 0.99
C THR A 216 -17.97 -2.07 1.92
N TYR A 217 -17.98 -1.84 3.23
CA TYR A 217 -17.77 -2.89 4.23
C TYR A 217 -18.83 -4.00 4.10
N ALA A 218 -20.12 -3.65 3.99
CA ALA A 218 -21.18 -4.63 3.79
C ALA A 218 -20.96 -5.49 2.54
N ARG A 219 -20.61 -4.86 1.39
CA ARG A 219 -20.27 -5.59 0.15
C ARG A 219 -19.04 -6.50 0.34
N SER A 220 -18.03 -6.06 1.11
CA SER A 220 -16.86 -6.88 1.39
C SER A 220 -17.21 -8.13 2.18
N VAL A 221 -18.03 -7.99 3.24
CA VAL A 221 -18.49 -9.10 4.08
C VAL A 221 -19.39 -10.05 3.30
N ASP A 222 -20.32 -9.53 2.51
CA ASP A 222 -21.19 -10.32 1.62
C ASP A 222 -20.36 -11.09 0.57
N GLY A 223 -19.22 -10.53 0.14
CA GLY A 223 -18.23 -11.17 -0.72
C GLY A 223 -17.32 -12.19 -0.03
N GLY A 224 -17.47 -12.41 1.27
CA GLY A 224 -16.72 -13.40 2.05
C GLY A 224 -15.53 -12.83 2.84
N ALA A 225 -15.39 -11.51 2.95
CA ALA A 225 -14.36 -10.91 3.80
C ALA A 225 -14.65 -11.15 5.29
N THR A 226 -13.58 -11.28 6.07
CA THR A 226 -13.64 -11.39 7.53
C THR A 226 -13.34 -10.03 8.17
N THR A 227 -14.14 -9.61 9.13
CA THR A 227 -13.96 -8.35 9.85
C THR A 227 -12.78 -8.42 10.81
N ILE A 228 -11.86 -7.45 10.71
CA ILE A 228 -10.83 -7.15 11.72
C ILE A 228 -11.32 -6.00 12.59
N VAL A 229 -11.65 -4.85 11.97
CA VAL A 229 -12.19 -3.67 12.63
C VAL A 229 -13.48 -3.28 11.93
N PRO A 230 -14.64 -3.31 12.63
CA PRO A 230 -15.90 -2.88 12.04
C PRO A 230 -15.86 -1.37 11.74
N PRO A 231 -16.80 -0.87 10.90
CA PRO A 231 -16.88 0.56 10.61
C PRO A 231 -16.94 1.43 11.86
N GLY A 232 -16.00 2.35 12.00
CA GLY A 232 -15.85 3.23 13.15
C GLY A 232 -15.35 4.62 12.75
N GLU A 233 -15.66 5.61 13.60
CA GLU A 233 -15.19 6.99 13.46
C GLU A 233 -13.80 7.16 14.08
N PHE A 234 -13.00 8.04 13.49
CA PHE A 234 -11.79 8.58 14.09
C PHE A 234 -11.73 10.09 13.82
N PRO A 235 -10.87 10.88 14.48
CA PRO A 235 -10.85 12.35 14.30
C PRO A 235 -10.68 12.83 12.86
N GLY A 236 -10.15 11.98 11.96
CA GLY A 236 -9.94 12.30 10.54
C GLY A 236 -11.00 11.81 9.59
N GLY A 237 -12.01 11.04 10.06
CA GLY A 237 -13.03 10.45 9.19
C GLY A 237 -13.61 9.13 9.72
N ARG A 238 -13.89 8.21 8.79
CA ARG A 238 -14.46 6.90 9.08
C ARG A 238 -13.64 5.81 8.39
N PHE A 239 -13.43 4.68 9.04
CA PHE A 239 -12.68 3.56 8.49
C PHE A 239 -13.24 2.19 8.92
N ALA A 240 -12.81 1.15 8.23
CA ALA A 240 -12.96 -0.25 8.62
C ALA A 240 -11.75 -1.05 8.14
N ILE A 241 -11.47 -2.21 8.74
CA ILE A 241 -10.41 -3.12 8.29
C ILE A 241 -11.00 -4.52 8.16
N VAL A 242 -10.70 -5.18 7.04
CA VAL A 242 -11.16 -6.53 6.74
C VAL A 242 -10.01 -7.38 6.18
N LEU A 243 -10.17 -8.70 6.26
CA LEU A 243 -9.39 -9.67 5.46
C LEU A 243 -10.23 -10.06 4.24
N ASP A 244 -9.63 -10.06 3.08
CA ASP A 244 -10.27 -10.65 1.90
C ASP A 244 -10.47 -12.17 2.07
N PRO A 245 -11.20 -12.85 1.17
CA PRO A 245 -11.43 -14.30 1.29
C PRO A 245 -10.17 -15.17 1.27
N LEU A 246 -9.03 -14.63 0.83
CA LEU A 246 -7.73 -15.30 0.77
C LEU A 246 -6.76 -14.84 1.88
N GLY A 247 -7.21 -13.98 2.78
CA GLY A 247 -6.50 -13.54 3.98
C GLY A 247 -5.68 -12.26 3.85
N ALA A 248 -5.76 -11.53 2.73
CA ALA A 248 -5.12 -10.22 2.62
C ALA A 248 -5.88 -9.15 3.39
N ALA A 249 -5.20 -8.48 4.31
CA ALA A 249 -5.77 -7.35 5.05
C ALA A 249 -5.80 -6.10 4.19
N PHE A 250 -6.90 -5.35 4.26
CA PHE A 250 -7.02 -4.01 3.70
C PHE A 250 -8.00 -3.15 4.48
N GLY A 251 -7.77 -1.84 4.44
CA GLY A 251 -8.64 -0.86 5.05
C GLY A 251 -9.58 -0.22 4.03
N LEU A 252 -10.72 0.22 4.52
CA LEU A 252 -11.67 1.11 3.86
C LEU A 252 -11.60 2.45 4.58
N LEU A 253 -11.45 3.54 3.85
CA LEU A 253 -11.25 4.86 4.43
C LEU A 253 -12.14 5.89 3.75
N LYS A 254 -12.72 6.78 4.56
CA LYS A 254 -13.35 8.01 4.11
C LYS A 254 -12.88 9.14 4.99
N LEU A 255 -12.05 10.02 4.45
CA LEU A 255 -11.65 11.22 5.17
C LEU A 255 -12.80 12.23 5.28
N ALA A 256 -12.85 12.93 6.41
CA ALA A 256 -13.76 14.05 6.58
C ALA A 256 -13.41 15.17 5.58
N PRO A 257 -14.40 15.90 5.05
CA PRO A 257 -14.12 17.09 4.26
C PRO A 257 -13.23 18.08 5.05
N ARG A 258 -12.22 18.58 4.39
CA ARG A 258 -11.33 19.63 4.96
C ARG A 258 -12.00 20.98 4.95
#